data_b56c7fd7a11d33a60693268018302d69
#
_entry.id   b56c7fd7a11d33a60693268018302d69
#
_cell.length_a   1.000
_cell.length_b   1.000
_cell.length_c   1.000
_cell.angle_alpha   90.00
_cell.angle_beta   90.00
_cell.angle_gamma   90.00
#
_symmetry.space_group_name_H-M   'P 1'
#
loop_
_entity.id
_entity.type
_entity.pdbx_description
1 polymer ?
#
loop_
_entity_poly.entity_id
_entity_poly.type
_entity_poly.pdbx_seq_one_letter_code
_entity_poly.pdbx_strand_id
1 'polypeptide(L)'
;MLRRVVEDYLESIKEVQFFLPFSSLLLLKGYFDVHIIHGSTEFGKDIIAKKVEAGGPVQYVFQLKAGDVNLSKFREEIQLQLLEAVVNNLSHPNFDPNICKRIFFVTTGTIKPPATLAFQEFNSTIHAKYKFDPISSIEKLDLVEDFVRHGLEPFFSLHNDPTFVGDFFDIYSKIKNNRVLDSFSIEAYTKRWIKTDTENNINRLQIFLEAIYSQLYYTSQNNTIRQFYLLPASLDIWRKATYIPSTIRFWSNISTV
;
A
#
# COMPACT_ATOMS: atom_id res chain seq x y z
N MET A 1 2.40 7.53 -18.41
CA MET A 1 1.93 8.56 -17.46
C MET A 1 1.53 7.94 -16.12
N LEU A 2 0.60 6.97 -16.07
CA LEU A 2 0.19 6.28 -14.82
C LEU A 2 1.37 5.71 -14.03
N ARG A 3 2.30 5.01 -14.68
CA ARG A 3 3.52 4.51 -14.04
C ARG A 3 4.28 5.61 -13.28
N ARG A 4 4.43 6.78 -13.89
CA ARG A 4 5.13 7.91 -13.26
C ARG A 4 4.43 8.43 -12.00
N VAL A 5 3.10 8.44 -11.99
CA VAL A 5 2.31 8.80 -10.78
C VAL A 5 2.62 7.84 -9.64
N VAL A 6 2.63 6.53 -9.92
CA VAL A 6 2.93 5.51 -8.91
C VAL A 6 4.39 5.57 -8.47
N GLU A 7 5.33 5.79 -9.39
CA GLU A 7 6.75 5.94 -9.06
C GLU A 7 6.97 7.11 -8.10
N ASP A 8 6.45 8.30 -8.44
CA ASP A 8 6.56 9.50 -7.61
C ASP A 8 5.90 9.27 -6.22
N TYR A 9 4.79 8.54 -6.16
CA TYR A 9 4.13 8.17 -4.92
C TYR A 9 5.02 7.25 -4.07
N LEU A 10 5.53 6.16 -4.63
CA LEU A 10 6.37 5.19 -3.91
C LEU A 10 7.70 5.82 -3.42
N GLU A 11 8.24 6.80 -4.15
CA GLU A 11 9.44 7.53 -3.75
C GLU A 11 9.21 8.48 -2.57
N SER A 12 7.98 8.97 -2.41
CA SER A 12 7.64 9.95 -1.36
C SER A 12 7.05 9.35 -0.09
N ILE A 13 6.55 8.13 -0.14
CA ILE A 13 5.80 7.52 0.96
C ILE A 13 6.73 7.01 2.07
N LYS A 14 6.29 7.18 3.33
CA LYS A 14 6.94 6.58 4.50
C LYS A 14 6.39 5.18 4.76
N GLU A 15 7.18 4.34 5.43
CA GLU A 15 6.85 2.94 5.70
C GLU A 15 5.44 2.75 6.29
N VAL A 16 5.12 3.45 7.38
CA VAL A 16 3.81 3.33 8.07
C VAL A 16 2.64 3.73 7.15
N GLN A 17 2.85 4.69 6.26
CA GLN A 17 1.84 5.15 5.31
C GLN A 17 1.62 4.18 4.17
N PHE A 18 2.59 3.33 3.91
CA PHE A 18 2.53 2.33 2.84
C PHE A 18 1.68 1.11 3.22
N PHE A 19 1.48 0.83 4.50
CA PHE A 19 0.75 -0.36 4.96
C PHE A 19 -0.66 -0.44 4.38
N LEU A 20 -1.43 0.64 4.48
CA LEU A 20 -2.82 0.63 4.04
C LEU A 20 -2.97 0.54 2.50
N PRO A 21 -2.25 1.34 1.67
CA PRO A 21 -2.26 1.18 0.22
C PRO A 21 -1.84 -0.22 -0.25
N PHE A 22 -0.82 -0.80 0.39
CA PHE A 22 -0.37 -2.15 0.05
C PHE A 22 -1.39 -3.22 0.45
N SER A 23 -2.02 -3.09 1.63
CA SER A 23 -3.13 -3.97 2.04
C SER A 23 -4.28 -3.93 1.04
N SER A 24 -4.64 -2.73 0.58
CA SER A 24 -5.67 -2.55 -0.43
C SER A 24 -5.28 -3.17 -1.78
N LEU A 25 -4.01 -3.04 -2.17
CA LEU A 25 -3.49 -3.71 -3.37
C LEU A 25 -3.59 -5.24 -3.25
N LEU A 26 -3.29 -5.80 -2.07
CA LEU A 26 -3.45 -7.25 -1.84
C LEU A 26 -4.89 -7.70 -2.04
N LEU A 27 -5.88 -6.97 -1.51
CA LEU A 27 -7.30 -7.26 -1.74
C LEU A 27 -7.65 -7.25 -3.23
N LEU A 28 -7.16 -6.28 -4.00
CA LEU A 28 -7.36 -6.22 -5.45
C LEU A 28 -6.70 -7.39 -6.20
N LYS A 29 -5.60 -7.92 -5.67
CA LYS A 29 -4.90 -9.11 -6.20
C LYS A 29 -5.56 -10.43 -5.78
N GLY A 30 -6.72 -10.38 -5.10
CA GLY A 30 -7.50 -11.55 -4.69
C GLY A 30 -6.98 -12.22 -3.41
N TYR A 31 -6.19 -11.51 -2.61
CA TYR A 31 -5.93 -11.94 -1.25
C TYR A 31 -7.15 -11.65 -0.37
N PHE A 32 -7.36 -12.43 0.65
CA PHE A 32 -8.40 -12.25 1.65
C PHE A 32 -7.80 -12.33 3.05
N ASP A 33 -8.59 -11.98 4.07
CA ASP A 33 -8.15 -12.02 5.46
C ASP A 33 -6.86 -11.19 5.67
N VAL A 34 -6.85 -10.00 5.07
CA VAL A 34 -5.70 -9.08 5.08
C VAL A 34 -5.72 -8.25 6.35
N HIS A 35 -4.67 -8.36 7.17
CA HIS A 35 -4.53 -7.64 8.43
C HIS A 35 -3.17 -6.95 8.53
N ILE A 36 -3.20 -5.68 8.91
CA ILE A 36 -2.01 -4.93 9.30
C ILE A 36 -1.74 -5.29 10.77
N ILE A 37 -0.53 -5.73 11.06
CA ILE A 37 -0.09 -6.14 12.38
C ILE A 37 0.71 -4.99 12.97
N HIS A 38 0.31 -4.53 14.16
CA HIS A 38 1.02 -3.49 14.90
C HIS A 38 1.26 -3.93 16.33
N GLY A 39 2.47 -3.68 16.85
CA GLY A 39 2.81 -3.87 18.25
C GLY A 39 4.10 -4.61 18.49
N SER A 40 4.50 -4.71 19.75
CA SER A 40 5.76 -5.33 20.18
C SER A 40 5.88 -6.84 19.88
N THR A 41 4.83 -7.47 19.36
CA THR A 41 4.77 -8.92 19.06
C THR A 41 4.61 -9.21 17.55
N GLU A 42 5.00 -8.27 16.70
CA GLU A 42 4.91 -8.40 15.24
C GLU A 42 5.83 -9.48 14.67
N PHE A 43 6.99 -9.71 15.31
CA PHE A 43 7.99 -10.69 14.89
C PHE A 43 8.32 -10.59 13.39
N GLY A 44 8.61 -9.37 12.91
CA GLY A 44 8.95 -9.12 11.52
C GLY A 44 7.79 -9.33 10.51
N LYS A 45 6.55 -9.19 10.95
CA LYS A 45 5.34 -9.34 10.12
C LYS A 45 4.51 -8.07 10.18
N ASP A 46 4.60 -7.24 9.15
CA ASP A 46 3.81 -6.00 9.09
C ASP A 46 2.40 -6.26 8.59
N ILE A 47 2.24 -7.19 7.64
CA ILE A 47 0.92 -7.56 7.10
C ILE A 47 0.84 -9.08 6.95
N ILE A 48 -0.30 -9.64 7.34
CA ILE A 48 -0.67 -11.01 7.04
C ILE A 48 -1.88 -11.06 6.11
N ALA A 49 -1.92 -12.05 5.24
CA ALA A 49 -3.03 -12.28 4.33
C ALA A 49 -3.14 -13.77 3.99
N LYS A 50 -4.25 -14.15 3.38
CA LYS A 50 -4.45 -15.50 2.85
C LYS A 50 -4.80 -15.45 1.37
N LYS A 51 -4.46 -16.52 0.64
CA LYS A 51 -4.88 -16.72 -0.74
C LYS A 51 -5.14 -18.19 -0.99
N VAL A 52 -6.17 -18.51 -1.77
CA VAL A 52 -6.43 -19.89 -2.19
C VAL A 52 -5.54 -20.20 -3.38
N GLU A 53 -4.76 -21.26 -3.26
CA GLU A 53 -3.96 -21.85 -4.33
C GLU A 53 -4.47 -23.26 -4.68
N ALA A 54 -3.86 -23.91 -5.67
CA ALA A 54 -4.28 -25.25 -6.11
C ALA A 54 -4.30 -26.30 -4.99
N GLY A 55 -3.45 -26.12 -3.95
CA GLY A 55 -3.36 -27.01 -2.78
C GLY A 55 -4.19 -26.59 -1.57
N GLY A 56 -5.00 -25.52 -1.68
CA GLY A 56 -5.77 -24.96 -0.58
C GLY A 56 -5.29 -23.56 -0.14
N PRO A 57 -5.75 -23.10 1.03
CA PRO A 57 -5.35 -21.79 1.53
C PRO A 57 -3.87 -21.75 1.94
N VAL A 58 -3.18 -20.68 1.56
CA VAL A 58 -1.80 -20.37 1.92
C VAL A 58 -1.77 -19.08 2.72
N GLN A 59 -1.00 -19.07 3.81
CA GLN A 59 -0.76 -17.89 4.63
C GLN A 59 0.38 -17.09 4.03
N TYR A 60 0.14 -15.82 3.77
CA TYR A 60 1.11 -14.88 3.28
C TYR A 60 1.51 -13.90 4.37
N VAL A 61 2.80 -13.64 4.48
CA VAL A 61 3.39 -12.71 5.43
C VAL A 61 4.22 -11.70 4.65
N PHE A 62 4.00 -10.43 4.91
CA PHE A 62 4.72 -9.35 4.26
C PHE A 62 5.45 -8.51 5.29
N GLN A 63 6.76 -8.33 5.06
CA GLN A 63 7.61 -7.38 5.75
C GLN A 63 7.86 -6.19 4.83
N LEU A 64 7.47 -5.00 5.24
CA LEU A 64 7.51 -3.80 4.44
C LEU A 64 8.65 -2.86 4.85
N LYS A 65 9.29 -2.25 3.87
CA LYS A 65 10.26 -1.17 4.06
C LYS A 65 10.06 -0.06 3.03
N ALA A 66 10.32 1.18 3.43
CA ALA A 66 10.33 2.30 2.50
C ALA A 66 11.74 2.58 1.99
N GLY A 67 11.83 2.94 0.69
CA GLY A 67 13.06 3.35 0.02
C GLY A 67 14.05 2.22 -0.26
N ASP A 68 15.21 2.60 -0.78
CA ASP A 68 16.26 1.66 -1.18
C ASP A 68 16.85 0.90 0.01
N VAL A 69 17.26 -0.34 -0.26
CA VAL A 69 17.89 -1.23 0.70
C VAL A 69 19.35 -1.45 0.32
N ASN A 70 20.25 -0.88 1.11
CA ASN A 70 21.69 -1.15 1.02
C ASN A 70 22.10 -2.29 1.95
N LEU A 71 23.37 -2.72 1.88
CA LEU A 71 23.88 -3.84 2.65
C LEU A 71 23.80 -3.62 4.18
N SER A 72 24.10 -2.40 4.66
CA SER A 72 24.03 -2.06 6.09
C SER A 72 22.59 -2.20 6.60
N LYS A 73 21.62 -1.53 5.94
CA LYS A 73 20.20 -1.61 6.28
C LYS A 73 19.68 -3.05 6.26
N PHE A 74 20.12 -3.86 5.27
CA PHE A 74 19.71 -5.25 5.19
C PHE A 74 20.21 -6.04 6.39
N ARG A 75 21.52 -5.94 6.73
CA ARG A 75 22.13 -6.72 7.82
C ARG A 75 21.70 -6.28 9.21
N GLU A 76 21.56 -4.99 9.42
CA GLU A 76 21.30 -4.41 10.75
C GLU A 76 19.82 -4.43 11.14
N GLU A 77 18.92 -4.31 10.17
CA GLU A 77 17.50 -4.18 10.45
C GLU A 77 16.68 -5.35 9.86
N ILE A 78 16.81 -5.60 8.54
CA ILE A 78 15.86 -6.43 7.79
C ILE A 78 16.10 -7.90 8.03
N GLN A 79 17.37 -8.33 8.05
CA GLN A 79 17.73 -9.74 8.16
C GLN A 79 17.18 -10.39 9.44
N LEU A 80 17.26 -9.68 10.57
CA LEU A 80 16.70 -10.17 11.84
C LEU A 80 15.18 -10.28 11.79
N GLN A 81 14.51 -9.25 11.27
CA GLN A 81 13.04 -9.24 11.13
C GLN A 81 12.54 -10.39 10.23
N LEU A 82 13.23 -10.65 9.12
CA LEU A 82 12.89 -11.77 8.24
C LEU A 82 13.15 -13.13 8.93
N LEU A 83 14.22 -13.26 9.71
CA LEU A 83 14.46 -14.46 10.52
C LEU A 83 13.33 -14.68 11.53
N GLU A 84 12.93 -13.64 12.24
CA GLU A 84 11.81 -13.69 13.17
C GLU A 84 10.49 -14.07 12.47
N ALA A 85 10.26 -13.56 11.26
CA ALA A 85 9.09 -13.94 10.46
C ALA A 85 9.09 -15.42 10.09
N VAL A 86 10.26 -16.04 9.87
CA VAL A 86 10.40 -17.47 9.59
C VAL A 86 10.15 -18.32 10.84
N VAL A 87 10.83 -18.00 11.94
CA VAL A 87 10.90 -18.90 13.11
C VAL A 87 9.74 -18.74 14.08
N ASN A 88 9.16 -17.54 14.17
CA ASN A 88 8.09 -17.26 15.12
C ASN A 88 6.72 -17.36 14.49
N ASN A 89 5.77 -17.92 15.22
CA ASN A 89 4.35 -17.83 14.90
C ASN A 89 3.76 -16.57 15.55
N LEU A 90 2.79 -15.97 14.86
CA LEU A 90 2.07 -14.82 15.34
C LEU A 90 0.89 -15.25 16.21
N SER A 91 0.73 -14.64 17.39
CA SER A 91 -0.48 -14.80 18.20
C SER A 91 -1.56 -13.84 17.70
N HIS A 92 -2.17 -14.15 16.58
CA HIS A 92 -3.24 -13.37 15.98
C HIS A 92 -4.38 -14.32 15.56
N PRO A 93 -5.66 -13.97 15.79
CA PRO A 93 -6.80 -14.87 15.50
C PRO A 93 -6.84 -15.36 14.05
N ASN A 94 -6.37 -14.56 13.12
CA ASN A 94 -6.39 -14.85 11.69
C ASN A 94 -5.08 -15.49 11.18
N PHE A 95 -4.11 -15.73 12.06
CA PHE A 95 -2.89 -16.45 11.72
C PHE A 95 -3.03 -17.92 12.10
N ASP A 96 -2.98 -18.80 11.12
CA ASP A 96 -3.03 -20.26 11.34
C ASP A 96 -1.62 -20.86 11.18
N PRO A 97 -0.99 -21.35 12.25
CA PRO A 97 0.34 -21.94 12.18
C PRO A 97 0.39 -23.28 11.43
N ASN A 98 -0.75 -23.90 11.14
CA ASN A 98 -0.84 -25.22 10.50
C ASN A 98 -0.90 -25.15 8.98
N ILE A 99 -1.18 -23.99 8.39
CA ILE A 99 -1.19 -23.84 6.94
C ILE A 99 0.16 -23.37 6.42
N CYS A 100 0.44 -23.71 5.17
CA CYS A 100 1.68 -23.30 4.51
C CYS A 100 1.86 -21.79 4.58
N LYS A 101 3.05 -21.36 4.99
CA LYS A 101 3.40 -19.93 5.14
C LYS A 101 4.39 -19.53 4.07
N ARG A 102 4.12 -18.44 3.35
CA ARG A 102 5.06 -17.79 2.43
C ARG A 102 5.38 -16.38 2.91
N ILE A 103 6.64 -16.00 2.82
CA ILE A 103 7.13 -14.70 3.29
C ILE A 103 7.60 -13.88 2.10
N PHE A 104 7.21 -12.60 2.10
CA PHE A 104 7.61 -11.62 1.11
C PHE A 104 8.28 -10.43 1.83
N PHE A 105 9.44 -10.06 1.34
CA PHE A 105 10.07 -8.80 1.66
C PHE A 105 9.65 -7.76 0.61
N VAL A 106 9.05 -6.66 1.04
CA VAL A 106 8.50 -5.63 0.15
C VAL A 106 9.22 -4.31 0.40
N THR A 107 9.70 -3.67 -0.65
CA THR A 107 10.29 -2.34 -0.53
C THR A 107 9.77 -1.38 -1.60
N THR A 108 9.49 -0.12 -1.22
CA THR A 108 9.13 0.92 -2.19
C THR A 108 10.32 1.42 -3.01
N GLY A 109 11.53 0.96 -2.69
CA GLY A 109 12.77 1.20 -3.44
C GLY A 109 13.30 -0.05 -4.14
N THR A 110 14.62 -0.14 -4.24
CA THR A 110 15.33 -1.28 -4.84
C THR A 110 16.33 -1.89 -3.85
N ILE A 111 16.52 -3.20 -3.94
CA ILE A 111 17.59 -3.88 -3.22
C ILE A 111 18.89 -3.70 -4.02
N LYS A 112 19.84 -2.95 -3.46
CA LYS A 112 21.11 -2.64 -4.15
C LYS A 112 21.98 -3.90 -4.29
N PRO A 113 22.83 -4.04 -5.31
CA PRO A 113 23.58 -5.26 -5.61
C PRO A 113 24.29 -5.94 -4.42
N PRO A 114 25.01 -5.22 -3.52
CA PRO A 114 25.60 -5.87 -2.34
C PRO A 114 24.57 -6.46 -1.37
N ALA A 115 23.40 -5.80 -1.21
CA ALA A 115 22.33 -6.32 -0.38
C ALA A 115 21.60 -7.49 -1.06
N THR A 116 21.51 -7.51 -2.39
CA THR A 116 20.95 -8.64 -3.15
C THR A 116 21.72 -9.93 -2.89
N LEU A 117 23.05 -9.87 -2.94
CA LEU A 117 23.91 -11.04 -2.61
C LEU A 117 23.68 -11.51 -1.18
N ALA A 118 23.67 -10.59 -0.21
CA ALA A 118 23.42 -10.93 1.18
C ALA A 118 22.02 -11.55 1.39
N PHE A 119 21.02 -11.09 0.66
CA PHE A 119 19.66 -11.65 0.68
C PHE A 119 19.62 -13.07 0.12
N GLN A 120 20.35 -13.34 -0.96
CA GLN A 120 20.47 -14.69 -1.53
C GLN A 120 21.19 -15.66 -0.59
N GLU A 121 22.30 -15.23 0.05
CA GLU A 121 23.01 -16.02 1.06
C GLU A 121 22.14 -16.30 2.28
N PHE A 122 21.36 -15.31 2.72
CA PHE A 122 20.40 -15.45 3.79
C PHE A 122 19.32 -16.48 3.45
N ASN A 123 18.73 -16.42 2.26
CA ASN A 123 17.75 -17.39 1.78
C ASN A 123 18.31 -18.82 1.75
N SER A 124 19.55 -18.99 1.28
CA SER A 124 20.23 -20.28 1.28
C SER A 124 20.40 -20.84 2.70
N THR A 125 20.75 -19.96 3.65
CA THR A 125 20.89 -20.31 5.07
C THR A 125 19.54 -20.70 5.69
N ILE A 126 18.49 -19.93 5.43
CA ILE A 126 17.12 -20.22 5.89
C ILE A 126 16.65 -21.57 5.36
N HIS A 127 16.84 -21.83 4.09
CA HIS A 127 16.44 -23.11 3.48
C HIS A 127 17.21 -24.29 4.09
N ALA A 128 18.53 -24.16 4.23
CA ALA A 128 19.36 -25.21 4.78
C ALA A 128 19.01 -25.54 6.25
N LYS A 129 18.81 -24.51 7.08
CA LYS A 129 18.61 -24.66 8.53
C LYS A 129 17.16 -24.95 8.92
N TYR A 130 16.19 -24.28 8.30
CA TYR A 130 14.79 -24.34 8.72
C TYR A 130 13.90 -25.10 7.73
N LYS A 131 14.42 -25.55 6.59
CA LYS A 131 13.66 -26.17 5.50
C LYS A 131 12.50 -25.30 5.01
N PHE A 132 12.67 -23.98 5.13
CA PHE A 132 11.68 -23.00 4.73
C PHE A 132 11.91 -22.59 3.27
N ASP A 133 10.83 -22.37 2.52
CA ASP A 133 10.93 -21.87 1.14
C ASP A 133 11.63 -20.50 1.10
N PRO A 134 12.37 -20.20 0.03
CA PRO A 134 13.05 -18.91 -0.09
C PRO A 134 12.06 -17.74 0.02
N ILE A 135 12.45 -16.73 0.80
CA ILE A 135 11.72 -15.48 0.92
C ILE A 135 11.80 -14.75 -0.41
N SER A 136 10.66 -14.36 -0.95
CA SER A 136 10.58 -13.60 -2.20
C SER A 136 10.69 -12.09 -1.93
N SER A 137 11.23 -11.32 -2.87
CA SER A 137 11.19 -9.85 -2.82
C SER A 137 10.14 -9.29 -3.77
N ILE A 138 9.54 -8.16 -3.38
CA ILE A 138 8.73 -7.29 -4.22
C ILE A 138 9.36 -5.91 -4.15
N GLU A 139 9.85 -5.42 -5.27
CA GLU A 139 10.56 -4.15 -5.35
C GLU A 139 9.73 -3.07 -6.05
N LYS A 140 10.25 -1.85 -6.12
CA LYS A 140 9.55 -0.69 -6.69
C LYS A 140 8.94 -0.98 -8.08
N LEU A 141 9.66 -1.65 -8.96
CA LEU A 141 9.16 -1.94 -10.32
C LEU A 141 7.95 -2.88 -10.30
N ASP A 142 7.99 -3.91 -9.45
CA ASP A 142 6.87 -4.84 -9.28
C ASP A 142 5.66 -4.11 -8.70
N LEU A 143 5.89 -3.26 -7.70
CA LEU A 143 4.84 -2.44 -7.08
C LEU A 143 4.21 -1.47 -8.08
N VAL A 144 5.03 -0.80 -8.89
CA VAL A 144 4.53 0.10 -9.94
C VAL A 144 3.63 -0.65 -10.91
N GLU A 145 4.05 -1.83 -11.35
CA GLU A 145 3.26 -2.66 -12.27
C GLU A 145 1.95 -3.12 -11.62
N ASP A 146 2.02 -3.59 -10.39
CA ASP A 146 0.86 -4.07 -9.64
C ASP A 146 -0.16 -2.95 -9.38
N PHE A 147 0.28 -1.78 -8.90
CA PHE A 147 -0.60 -0.62 -8.68
C PHE A 147 -1.24 -0.10 -9.98
N VAL A 148 -0.49 -0.08 -11.07
CA VAL A 148 -1.05 0.30 -12.38
C VAL A 148 -2.08 -0.72 -12.82
N ARG A 149 -1.70 -2.00 -12.90
CA ARG A 149 -2.54 -3.08 -13.45
C ARG A 149 -3.80 -3.34 -12.63
N HIS A 150 -3.68 -3.42 -11.31
CA HIS A 150 -4.78 -3.79 -10.43
C HIS A 150 -5.55 -2.59 -9.85
N GLY A 151 -4.93 -1.42 -9.78
CA GLY A 151 -5.52 -0.21 -9.24
C GLY A 151 -5.97 0.77 -10.31
N LEU A 152 -5.03 1.40 -11.01
CA LEU A 152 -5.29 2.56 -11.86
C LEU A 152 -5.93 2.21 -13.22
N GLU A 153 -5.44 1.19 -13.93
CA GLU A 153 -5.98 0.83 -15.25
C GLU A 153 -7.45 0.42 -15.17
N PRO A 154 -7.87 -0.48 -14.26
CA PRO A 154 -9.29 -0.80 -14.10
C PRO A 154 -10.13 0.41 -13.71
N PHE A 155 -9.59 1.30 -12.87
CA PHE A 155 -10.28 2.52 -12.46
C PHE A 155 -10.54 3.46 -13.66
N PHE A 156 -9.53 3.76 -14.48
CA PHE A 156 -9.68 4.60 -15.65
C PHE A 156 -10.53 3.97 -16.76
N SER A 157 -10.49 2.64 -16.88
CA SER A 157 -11.31 1.91 -17.87
C SER A 157 -12.81 1.96 -17.54
N LEU A 158 -13.17 2.09 -16.27
CA LEU A 158 -14.58 2.23 -15.85
C LEU A 158 -15.18 3.61 -16.14
N HIS A 159 -14.32 4.61 -16.22
CA HIS A 159 -14.72 5.98 -16.44
C HIS A 159 -14.46 6.40 -17.88
N ASN A 160 -15.10 5.83 -18.87
CA ASN A 160 -14.97 6.16 -20.31
C ASN A 160 -15.12 7.68 -20.64
N ASP A 161 -14.84 8.55 -19.69
CA ASP A 161 -14.91 9.99 -19.80
C ASP A 161 -13.48 10.57 -19.89
N PRO A 162 -13.03 11.00 -21.09
CA PRO A 162 -11.73 11.60 -21.29
C PRO A 162 -11.48 12.85 -20.43
N THR A 163 -12.56 13.59 -20.10
CA THR A 163 -12.47 14.78 -19.24
C THR A 163 -12.06 14.41 -17.82
N PHE A 164 -12.54 13.29 -17.31
CA PHE A 164 -12.17 12.80 -15.98
C PHE A 164 -10.66 12.50 -15.89
N VAL A 165 -10.11 11.82 -16.89
CA VAL A 165 -8.67 11.52 -16.97
C VAL A 165 -7.87 12.81 -17.09
N GLY A 166 -8.34 13.75 -17.91
CA GLY A 166 -7.71 15.07 -18.08
C GLY A 166 -7.67 15.87 -16.78
N ASP A 167 -8.80 15.95 -16.08
CA ASP A 167 -8.91 16.65 -14.79
C ASP A 167 -7.99 16.04 -13.73
N PHE A 168 -7.90 14.70 -13.69
CA PHE A 168 -6.99 14.01 -12.79
C PHE A 168 -5.53 14.43 -13.02
N PHE A 169 -5.10 14.41 -14.27
CA PHE A 169 -3.72 14.77 -14.61
C PHE A 169 -3.45 16.27 -14.43
N ASP A 170 -4.43 17.13 -14.63
CA ASP A 170 -4.31 18.57 -14.36
C ASP A 170 -4.09 18.81 -12.85
N ILE A 171 -4.96 18.22 -12.02
CA ILE A 171 -4.83 18.30 -10.55
C ILE A 171 -3.47 17.73 -10.10
N TYR A 172 -3.11 16.54 -10.56
CA TYR A 172 -1.82 15.93 -10.24
C TYR A 172 -0.63 16.82 -10.64
N SER A 173 -0.67 17.37 -11.86
CA SER A 173 0.40 18.26 -12.35
C SER A 173 0.49 19.55 -11.54
N LYS A 174 -0.65 20.14 -11.17
CA LYS A 174 -0.68 21.35 -10.32
C LYS A 174 -0.06 21.08 -8.95
N ILE A 175 -0.41 19.94 -8.33
CA ILE A 175 0.16 19.53 -7.04
C ILE A 175 1.67 19.33 -7.15
N LYS A 176 2.10 18.53 -8.13
CA LYS A 176 3.52 18.23 -8.33
C LYS A 176 4.39 19.47 -8.53
N ASN A 177 3.84 20.49 -9.17
CA ASN A 177 4.52 21.74 -9.47
C ASN A 177 4.25 22.85 -8.42
N ASN A 178 3.68 22.52 -7.26
CA ASN A 178 3.29 23.47 -6.20
C ASN A 178 2.42 24.63 -6.70
N ARG A 179 1.59 24.40 -7.73
CA ARG A 179 0.64 25.38 -8.23
C ARG A 179 -0.63 25.39 -7.40
N VAL A 180 -1.28 26.55 -7.33
CA VAL A 180 -2.53 26.70 -6.60
C VAL A 180 -3.62 25.83 -7.24
N LEU A 181 -4.26 25.00 -6.42
CA LEU A 181 -5.48 24.28 -6.78
C LEU A 181 -6.68 25.18 -6.47
N ASP A 182 -7.50 25.45 -7.47
CA ASP A 182 -8.76 26.13 -7.24
C ASP A 182 -9.83 25.16 -6.69
N SER A 183 -10.64 25.69 -5.76
CA SER A 183 -11.69 24.90 -5.10
C SER A 183 -12.72 24.33 -6.07
N PHE A 184 -12.99 25.03 -7.17
CA PHE A 184 -13.96 24.59 -8.17
C PHE A 184 -13.49 23.33 -8.92
N SER A 185 -12.21 23.28 -9.32
CA SER A 185 -11.62 22.10 -9.97
C SER A 185 -11.65 20.88 -9.05
N ILE A 186 -11.34 21.05 -7.76
CA ILE A 186 -11.39 19.97 -6.78
C ILE A 186 -12.82 19.48 -6.56
N GLU A 187 -13.75 20.41 -6.38
CA GLU A 187 -15.17 20.08 -6.15
C GLU A 187 -15.79 19.39 -7.36
N ALA A 188 -15.55 19.89 -8.57
CA ALA A 188 -16.04 19.29 -9.81
C ALA A 188 -15.48 17.87 -9.99
N TYR A 189 -14.20 17.69 -9.74
CA TYR A 189 -13.55 16.38 -9.78
C TYR A 189 -14.13 15.41 -8.75
N THR A 190 -14.26 15.85 -7.49
CA THR A 190 -14.82 15.04 -6.41
C THR A 190 -16.26 14.65 -6.67
N LYS A 191 -17.10 15.56 -7.18
CA LYS A 191 -18.51 15.27 -7.55
C LYS A 191 -18.64 14.24 -8.66
N ARG A 192 -17.72 14.23 -9.63
CA ARG A 192 -17.70 13.20 -10.69
C ARG A 192 -17.32 11.83 -10.13
N TRP A 193 -16.44 11.76 -9.17
CA TRP A 193 -16.03 10.54 -8.51
C TRP A 193 -17.14 9.88 -7.70
N ILE A 194 -17.94 10.68 -7.02
CA ILE A 194 -19.00 10.22 -6.11
C ILE A 194 -20.20 9.61 -6.87
N LYS A 195 -20.33 9.89 -8.17
CA LYS A 195 -21.44 9.37 -8.99
C LYS A 195 -21.32 7.89 -9.38
N THR A 196 -20.23 7.23 -9.09
CA THR A 196 -20.01 5.84 -9.48
C THR A 196 -20.35 4.89 -8.32
N ASP A 197 -21.63 4.63 -8.14
CA ASP A 197 -22.21 3.76 -7.11
C ASP A 197 -22.11 2.26 -7.47
N THR A 198 -20.95 1.62 -7.27
CA THR A 198 -20.91 0.16 -7.21
C THR A 198 -19.89 -0.31 -6.15
N GLU A 199 -20.28 -1.28 -5.31
CA GLU A 199 -19.47 -1.80 -4.20
C GLU A 199 -18.03 -2.21 -4.61
N ASN A 200 -17.85 -2.74 -5.80
CA ASN A 200 -16.52 -3.11 -6.31
C ASN A 200 -15.63 -1.93 -6.68
N ASN A 201 -16.18 -0.74 -6.87
CA ASN A 201 -15.44 0.47 -7.21
C ASN A 201 -14.97 1.23 -5.97
N ILE A 202 -15.60 1.01 -4.80
CA ILE A 202 -15.27 1.72 -3.56
C ILE A 202 -13.84 1.40 -3.11
N ASN A 203 -13.44 0.13 -3.14
CA ASN A 203 -12.09 -0.27 -2.73
C ASN A 203 -11.01 0.26 -3.68
N ARG A 204 -11.29 0.28 -4.99
CA ARG A 204 -10.38 0.82 -6.01
C ARG A 204 -10.26 2.33 -5.91
N LEU A 205 -11.39 2.99 -5.67
CA LEU A 205 -11.49 4.41 -5.41
C LEU A 205 -10.70 4.79 -4.14
N GLN A 206 -10.79 3.99 -3.09
CA GLN A 206 -10.10 4.22 -1.84
C GLN A 206 -8.58 4.20 -2.00
N ILE A 207 -8.00 3.19 -2.68
CA ILE A 207 -6.55 3.13 -2.94
C ILE A 207 -6.07 4.37 -3.69
N PHE A 208 -6.81 4.74 -4.69
CA PHE A 208 -6.45 5.87 -5.52
C PHE A 208 -6.58 7.20 -4.77
N LEU A 209 -7.64 7.38 -3.97
CA LEU A 209 -7.80 8.53 -3.09
C LEU A 209 -6.71 8.60 -2.04
N GLU A 210 -6.33 7.47 -1.46
CA GLU A 210 -5.23 7.41 -0.49
C GLU A 210 -3.89 7.76 -1.12
N ALA A 211 -3.63 7.29 -2.35
CA ALA A 211 -2.44 7.64 -3.09
C ALA A 211 -2.39 9.15 -3.40
N ILE A 212 -3.50 9.72 -3.91
CA ILE A 212 -3.59 11.17 -4.17
C ILE A 212 -3.54 11.95 -2.85
N TYR A 213 -4.30 11.55 -1.84
CA TYR A 213 -4.34 12.24 -0.55
C TYR A 213 -2.98 12.26 0.13
N SER A 214 -2.28 11.12 0.12
CA SER A 214 -0.92 11.04 0.67
C SER A 214 0.02 11.98 -0.09
N GLN A 215 -0.03 11.98 -1.42
CA GLN A 215 0.79 12.86 -2.23
C GLN A 215 0.43 14.34 -1.97
N LEU A 216 -0.83 14.69 -1.89
CA LEU A 216 -1.33 16.03 -1.58
C LEU A 216 -0.90 16.49 -0.19
N TYR A 217 -1.05 15.63 0.81
CA TYR A 217 -0.71 15.92 2.19
C TYR A 217 0.77 16.19 2.38
N TYR A 218 1.64 15.43 1.70
CA TYR A 218 3.09 15.52 1.87
C TYR A 218 3.77 16.54 0.98
N THR A 219 3.22 16.83 -0.20
CA THR A 219 3.80 17.84 -1.11
C THR A 219 3.30 19.25 -0.84
N SER A 220 2.12 19.43 -0.24
CA SER A 220 1.65 20.76 0.08
C SER A 220 2.31 21.25 1.37
N GLN A 221 3.24 22.15 1.25
CA GLN A 221 3.78 22.93 2.40
C GLN A 221 2.77 23.98 2.90
N ASN A 222 1.65 24.15 2.22
CA ASN A 222 0.64 25.15 2.53
C ASN A 222 -0.45 24.59 3.44
N ASN A 223 -0.40 24.97 4.74
CA ASN A 223 -1.39 24.57 5.75
C ASN A 223 -2.84 24.89 5.37
N THR A 224 -3.07 25.93 4.56
CA THR A 224 -4.40 26.36 4.12
C THR A 224 -5.03 25.30 3.17
N ILE A 225 -4.25 24.73 2.25
CA ILE A 225 -4.72 23.65 1.38
C ILE A 225 -5.04 22.41 2.21
N ARG A 226 -4.20 22.08 3.22
CA ARG A 226 -4.43 20.93 4.10
C ARG A 226 -5.74 21.05 4.87
N GLN A 227 -6.01 22.20 5.48
CA GLN A 227 -7.15 22.37 6.39
C GLN A 227 -8.48 22.63 5.68
N PHE A 228 -8.48 23.39 4.58
CA PHE A 228 -9.73 23.86 3.95
C PHE A 228 -10.23 23.00 2.78
N TYR A 229 -9.33 22.32 2.09
CA TYR A 229 -9.72 21.59 0.87
C TYR A 229 -9.62 20.07 0.98
N LEU A 230 -8.66 19.56 1.72
CA LEU A 230 -8.44 18.12 1.83
C LEU A 230 -9.27 17.48 2.93
N LEU A 231 -9.46 18.16 4.06
CA LEU A 231 -10.26 17.65 5.17
C LEU A 231 -11.77 17.57 4.84
N PRO A 232 -12.41 18.59 4.28
CA PRO A 232 -13.82 18.50 3.89
C PRO A 232 -14.10 17.49 2.79
N ALA A 233 -13.25 17.43 1.76
CA ALA A 233 -13.39 16.46 0.67
C ALA A 233 -13.24 15.01 1.18
N SER A 234 -12.27 14.77 2.06
CA SER A 234 -12.10 13.47 2.71
C SER A 234 -13.29 13.12 3.60
N LEU A 235 -13.82 14.06 4.39
CA LEU A 235 -14.96 13.85 5.28
C LEU A 235 -16.26 13.55 4.52
N ASP A 236 -16.50 14.15 3.38
CA ASP A 236 -17.67 13.87 2.54
C ASP A 236 -17.55 12.51 1.83
N ILE A 237 -16.38 12.14 1.39
CA ILE A 237 -16.07 10.80 0.89
C ILE A 237 -16.24 9.78 2.01
N TRP A 238 -15.75 10.09 3.22
CA TRP A 238 -15.90 9.27 4.42
C TRP A 238 -17.35 9.11 4.87
N ARG A 239 -18.14 10.17 4.90
CA ARG A 239 -19.57 10.09 5.25
C ARG A 239 -20.36 9.18 4.32
N LYS A 240 -19.99 9.10 3.04
CA LYS A 240 -20.65 8.25 2.06
C LYS A 240 -20.07 6.83 2.03
N ALA A 241 -18.79 6.64 2.41
CA ALA A 241 -18.14 5.35 2.54
C ALA A 241 -18.43 4.63 3.87
N THR A 242 -19.09 5.27 4.84
CA THR A 242 -19.40 4.69 6.16
C THR A 242 -20.42 3.54 6.14
N TYR A 243 -20.86 3.11 4.96
CA TYR A 243 -21.58 1.85 4.78
C TYR A 243 -20.65 0.62 4.65
N ILE A 244 -19.35 0.77 4.87
CA ILE A 244 -18.35 -0.32 4.78
C ILE A 244 -18.11 -0.92 6.17
N PRO A 245 -18.10 -2.28 6.29
CA PRO A 245 -18.03 -2.96 7.58
C PRO A 245 -16.74 -2.63 8.37
N SER A 246 -16.90 -2.47 9.66
CA SER A 246 -15.99 -2.45 10.83
C SER A 246 -14.46 -2.35 10.72
N THR A 247 -13.84 -2.52 9.57
CA THR A 247 -12.38 -2.43 9.39
C THR A 247 -11.84 -0.99 9.34
N ILE A 248 -12.70 0.01 9.20
CA ILE A 248 -12.31 1.42 8.97
C ILE A 248 -12.37 2.28 10.25
N ARG A 249 -12.67 1.71 11.41
CA ARG A 249 -12.67 2.48 12.69
C ARG A 249 -11.30 3.02 13.12
N PHE A 250 -10.24 2.72 12.39
CA PHE A 250 -8.87 3.12 12.74
C PHE A 250 -8.58 4.63 12.54
N TRP A 251 -9.26 5.28 11.61
CA TRP A 251 -8.97 6.68 11.24
C TRP A 251 -9.59 7.74 12.17
N SER A 252 -10.61 7.40 12.94
CA SER A 252 -11.23 8.34 13.89
C SER A 252 -10.30 8.77 15.03
N ASN A 253 -9.21 8.04 15.28
CA ASN A 253 -8.27 8.32 16.36
C ASN A 253 -7.04 9.16 15.94
N ILE A 254 -6.88 9.47 14.66
CA ILE A 254 -5.74 10.27 14.16
C ILE A 254 -6.08 11.77 14.10
N SER A 255 -7.34 12.16 14.17
CA SER A 255 -7.76 13.57 14.11
C SER A 255 -7.73 14.30 15.45
N THR A 256 -7.21 13.69 16.52
CA THR A 256 -7.14 14.29 17.88
C THR A 256 -5.72 14.38 18.43
N VAL A 257 -4.68 14.48 17.58
CA VAL A 257 -3.32 14.87 18.01
C VAL A 257 -2.83 16.01 17.15
#